data_670f66bdaad97ccd34f2b43a47103fc1
#
_entry.id   670f66bdaad97ccd34f2b43a47103fc1
#
_cell.length_a   1.000
_cell.length_b   1.000
_cell.length_c   1.000
_cell.angle_alpha   90.00
_cell.angle_beta   90.00
_cell.angle_gamma   90.00
#
_symmetry.space_group_name_H-M   'P 1'
#
loop_
_entity.id
_entity.type
_entity.pdbx_description
1 polymer ?
#
loop_
_entity_poly.entity_id
_entity_poly.type
_entity_poly.pdbx_seq_one_letter_code
_entity_poly.pdbx_strand_id
1 'polypeptide(L)'
;MKKILLFAILILGIVSCNDETESTSQLPPDAKPIALTDGQAKRVGQDNGFAFDLFRKVIDFSKETNVFISPLSVSIALGMTWNGAAGETKSEMESALKMSGMSVEEINEYYRILQTTLPTIDPTTKLTLANSLWYRSGFQVKSDFLNVNIDYFDAYVRELDFSKAWAVDTINQWCAKKTNNLIPSVLDNIPEDAVMYLINAIYFKGIWRHQFEKKNTTQADFTNEAGEKVKVNMMFQKDTFAYAEDEKAQYLDMPYGNKAFSMTVILPKNGNTTADLLKYLTVDQWNSILQNLSMREVEVYFPRFSSKNKFLLNDPLIDMGMKLAFTDNADFSNIVDENLFISRVLHNTYIEVTEEGTEAAAVTVVEVGYTSVPIIPEFRVNKP
;
A
#
# COMPACT_ATOMS: atom_id res chain seq x y z
N MET A 1 81.48 5.90 31.24
CA MET A 1 82.41 6.14 30.10
C MET A 1 81.93 5.34 28.93
N LYS A 2 82.00 5.99 27.78
CA LYS A 2 81.74 5.54 26.39
C LYS A 2 80.31 5.17 26.01
N LYS A 3 79.72 6.15 25.31
CA LYS A 3 78.51 6.13 24.49
C LYS A 3 78.78 5.35 23.20
N ILE A 4 77.86 4.50 22.78
CA ILE A 4 77.79 4.02 21.39
C ILE A 4 76.40 4.35 20.89
N LEU A 5 76.38 5.21 19.88
CA LEU A 5 75.20 5.65 19.10
C LEU A 5 75.00 4.63 18.01
N LEU A 6 73.79 3.99 17.92
CA LEU A 6 73.40 3.18 16.80
C LEU A 6 72.30 3.92 16.05
N PHE A 7 72.59 4.31 14.79
CA PHE A 7 71.67 4.87 13.86
C PHE A 7 70.92 3.71 13.16
N ALA A 8 69.64 3.63 13.36
CA ALA A 8 68.78 2.73 12.58
C ALA A 8 68.05 3.59 11.53
N ILE A 9 68.34 3.33 10.26
CA ILE A 9 67.67 3.89 9.10
C ILE A 9 66.36 3.16 8.93
N LEU A 10 65.26 3.84 9.12
CA LEU A 10 63.92 3.34 8.85
C LEU A 10 63.54 3.67 7.42
N ILE A 11 63.51 2.70 6.52
CA ILE A 11 62.98 2.81 5.19
C ILE A 11 61.47 2.72 5.26
N LEU A 12 60.76 3.85 5.10
CA LEU A 12 59.33 3.88 4.90
C LEU A 12 59.02 3.44 3.47
N GLY A 13 58.59 2.22 3.30
CA GLY A 13 57.88 1.77 2.10
C GLY A 13 56.46 2.28 2.15
N ILE A 14 56.12 3.25 1.32
CA ILE A 14 54.75 3.65 1.08
C ILE A 14 54.13 2.58 0.17
N VAL A 15 53.42 1.62 0.77
CA VAL A 15 52.47 0.76 0.04
C VAL A 15 51.16 1.51 0.02
N SER A 16 50.90 2.20 -1.10
CA SER A 16 49.55 2.70 -1.40
C SER A 16 48.70 1.51 -1.83
N CYS A 17 48.02 0.87 -0.90
CA CYS A 17 46.85 0.06 -1.21
C CYS A 17 45.68 1.02 -1.42
N ASN A 18 45.36 1.27 -2.68
CA ASN A 18 44.00 1.65 -3.05
C ASN A 18 43.13 0.40 -2.86
N ASP A 19 42.65 0.17 -1.67
CA ASP A 19 41.46 -0.65 -1.47
C ASP A 19 40.26 0.23 -1.91
N GLU A 20 39.97 0.23 -3.20
CA GLU A 20 38.61 0.42 -3.66
C GLU A 20 37.84 -0.79 -3.10
N THR A 21 37.31 -0.65 -1.91
CA THR A 21 36.24 -1.52 -1.41
C THR A 21 35.06 -1.29 -2.35
N GLU A 22 34.98 -2.11 -3.42
CA GLU A 22 33.71 -2.36 -4.09
C GLU A 22 32.73 -2.80 -2.99
N SER A 23 31.87 -1.88 -2.62
CA SER A 23 30.72 -2.18 -1.78
C SER A 23 29.79 -3.06 -2.63
N THR A 24 30.05 -4.36 -2.60
CA THR A 24 29.05 -5.34 -3.05
C THR A 24 27.87 -5.18 -2.11
N SER A 25 26.90 -4.38 -2.50
CA SER A 25 25.63 -4.27 -1.77
C SER A 25 24.92 -5.61 -1.90
N GLN A 26 25.15 -6.47 -0.91
CA GLN A 26 24.42 -7.72 -0.81
C GLN A 26 22.92 -7.41 -0.67
N LEU A 27 22.10 -8.09 -1.47
CA LEU A 27 20.64 -8.01 -1.33
C LEU A 27 20.27 -8.35 0.12
N PRO A 28 19.30 -7.65 0.71
CA PRO A 28 18.87 -7.95 2.07
C PRO A 28 18.34 -9.40 2.15
N PRO A 29 18.52 -10.08 3.28
CA PRO A 29 17.95 -11.41 3.48
C PRO A 29 16.42 -11.35 3.37
N ASP A 30 15.83 -12.43 2.86
CA ASP A 30 14.37 -12.51 2.70
C ASP A 30 13.66 -12.33 4.05
N ALA A 31 12.52 -11.64 4.02
CA ALA A 31 11.69 -11.39 5.19
C ALA A 31 11.18 -12.70 5.81
N LYS A 32 11.05 -12.71 7.12
CA LYS A 32 10.36 -13.80 7.81
C LYS A 32 8.85 -13.60 7.71
N PRO A 33 8.06 -14.68 7.56
CA PRO A 33 6.62 -14.60 7.63
C PRO A 33 6.12 -13.97 8.94
N ILE A 34 5.05 -13.20 8.87
CA ILE A 34 4.37 -12.68 10.06
C ILE A 34 3.73 -13.86 10.79
N ALA A 35 3.98 -13.97 12.09
CA ALA A 35 3.35 -14.99 12.92
C ALA A 35 1.87 -14.61 13.17
N LEU A 36 0.97 -15.33 12.55
CA LEU A 36 -0.47 -15.17 12.68
C LEU A 36 -1.09 -16.43 13.28
N THR A 37 -2.13 -16.27 14.09
CA THR A 37 -3.00 -17.39 14.48
C THR A 37 -3.83 -17.87 13.28
N ASP A 38 -4.43 -19.07 13.35
CA ASP A 38 -5.29 -19.59 12.27
C ASP A 38 -6.45 -18.64 11.95
N GLY A 39 -7.05 -18.02 12.96
CA GLY A 39 -8.10 -17.02 12.80
C GLY A 39 -7.61 -15.77 12.05
N GLN A 40 -6.44 -15.26 12.40
CA GLN A 40 -5.81 -14.13 11.74
C GLN A 40 -5.37 -14.46 10.32
N ALA A 41 -4.85 -15.64 10.07
CA ALA A 41 -4.51 -16.11 8.71
C ALA A 41 -5.77 -16.21 7.82
N LYS A 42 -6.90 -16.70 8.38
CA LYS A 42 -8.20 -16.68 7.69
C LYS A 42 -8.65 -15.24 7.40
N ARG A 43 -8.42 -14.31 8.34
CA ARG A 43 -8.75 -12.89 8.16
C ARG A 43 -8.02 -12.27 6.96
N VAL A 44 -6.78 -12.63 6.68
CA VAL A 44 -6.06 -12.17 5.47
C VAL A 44 -6.85 -12.50 4.19
N GLY A 45 -7.41 -13.71 4.08
CA GLY A 45 -8.27 -14.08 2.95
C GLY A 45 -9.56 -13.24 2.87
N GLN A 46 -10.15 -12.91 4.02
CA GLN A 46 -11.31 -12.03 4.10
C GLN A 46 -10.98 -10.59 3.68
N ASP A 47 -9.81 -10.06 4.09
CA ASP A 47 -9.34 -8.75 3.66
C ASP A 47 -9.07 -8.69 2.15
N ASN A 48 -8.51 -9.75 1.57
CA ASN A 48 -8.36 -9.84 0.12
C ASN A 48 -9.72 -9.82 -0.58
N GLY A 49 -10.73 -10.52 -0.01
CA GLY A 49 -12.10 -10.49 -0.51
C GLY A 49 -12.72 -9.09 -0.44
N PHE A 50 -12.54 -8.39 0.68
CA PHE A 50 -12.94 -6.99 0.83
C PHE A 50 -12.24 -6.10 -0.20
N ALA A 51 -10.93 -6.29 -0.40
CA ALA A 51 -10.12 -5.50 -1.32
C ALA A 51 -10.63 -5.63 -2.76
N PHE A 52 -10.93 -6.83 -3.23
CA PHE A 52 -11.46 -7.05 -4.57
C PHE A 52 -12.87 -6.50 -4.74
N ASP A 53 -13.74 -6.65 -3.74
CA ASP A 53 -15.10 -6.12 -3.81
C ASP A 53 -15.08 -4.59 -3.79
N LEU A 54 -14.31 -3.96 -2.90
CA LEU A 54 -14.16 -2.51 -2.86
C LEU A 54 -13.59 -1.96 -4.17
N PHE A 55 -12.57 -2.61 -4.74
CA PHE A 55 -11.94 -2.16 -5.98
C PHE A 55 -12.94 -2.17 -7.14
N ARG A 56 -13.72 -3.25 -7.30
CA ARG A 56 -14.79 -3.32 -8.32
C ARG A 56 -15.80 -2.20 -8.14
N LYS A 57 -16.28 -1.99 -6.88
CA LYS A 57 -17.26 -0.95 -6.61
C LYS A 57 -16.71 0.45 -6.85
N VAL A 58 -15.46 0.72 -6.49
CA VAL A 58 -14.84 2.01 -6.81
C VAL A 58 -14.77 2.24 -8.32
N ILE A 59 -14.44 1.22 -9.11
CA ILE A 59 -14.44 1.32 -10.58
C ILE A 59 -15.84 1.57 -11.12
N ASP A 60 -16.86 0.85 -10.61
CA ASP A 60 -18.26 0.99 -11.05
C ASP A 60 -18.79 2.43 -10.83
N PHE A 61 -18.37 3.09 -9.74
CA PHE A 61 -18.80 4.43 -9.37
C PHE A 61 -17.84 5.55 -9.81
N SER A 62 -16.63 5.20 -10.27
CA SER A 62 -15.61 6.17 -10.69
C SER A 62 -15.73 6.57 -12.15
N LYS A 63 -15.32 7.81 -12.45
CA LYS A 63 -15.08 8.29 -13.82
C LYS A 63 -13.60 8.36 -14.17
N GLU A 64 -12.73 7.99 -13.23
CA GLU A 64 -11.29 8.04 -13.41
C GLU A 64 -10.82 6.90 -14.32
N THR A 65 -9.95 7.22 -15.28
CA THR A 65 -9.35 6.22 -16.18
C THR A 65 -8.29 5.37 -15.49
N ASN A 66 -7.61 5.94 -14.48
CA ASN A 66 -6.64 5.23 -13.65
C ASN A 66 -7.15 5.22 -12.22
N VAL A 67 -7.42 4.04 -11.68
CA VAL A 67 -7.94 3.86 -10.33
C VAL A 67 -6.87 3.21 -9.45
N PHE A 68 -6.44 3.93 -8.43
CA PHE A 68 -5.54 3.42 -7.40
C PHE A 68 -6.19 3.60 -6.03
N ILE A 69 -6.37 2.51 -5.29
CA ILE A 69 -6.91 2.50 -3.93
C ILE A 69 -5.99 1.73 -2.98
N SER A 70 -6.15 1.99 -1.69
CA SER A 70 -5.55 1.22 -0.61
C SER A 70 -6.65 0.59 0.24
N PRO A 71 -7.07 -0.65 -0.05
CA PRO A 71 -8.10 -1.33 0.74
C PRO A 71 -7.73 -1.49 2.21
N LEU A 72 -6.44 -1.70 2.51
CA LEU A 72 -5.96 -1.76 3.89
C LEU A 72 -6.25 -0.45 4.65
N SER A 73 -5.99 0.71 4.01
CA SER A 73 -6.28 2.02 4.59
C SER A 73 -7.77 2.20 4.92
N VAL A 74 -8.63 1.81 3.96
CA VAL A 74 -10.10 1.88 4.13
C VAL A 74 -10.55 0.91 5.23
N SER A 75 -10.04 -0.32 5.24
CA SER A 75 -10.38 -1.34 6.24
C SER A 75 -10.01 -0.89 7.65
N ILE A 76 -8.83 -0.28 7.84
CA ILE A 76 -8.39 0.26 9.13
C ILE A 76 -9.29 1.41 9.58
N ALA A 77 -9.57 2.41 8.73
CA ALA A 77 -10.41 3.54 9.08
C ALA A 77 -11.84 3.13 9.44
N LEU A 78 -12.42 2.19 8.67
CA LEU A 78 -13.74 1.64 8.96
C LEU A 78 -13.72 0.71 10.19
N GLY A 79 -12.64 0.00 10.44
CA GLY A 79 -12.44 -0.79 11.66
C GLY A 79 -12.42 0.07 12.93
N MET A 80 -11.79 1.24 12.86
CA MET A 80 -11.87 2.25 13.93
C MET A 80 -13.32 2.67 14.19
N THR A 81 -14.06 3.00 13.13
CA THR A 81 -15.46 3.43 13.22
C THR A 81 -16.37 2.31 13.69
N TRP A 82 -16.14 1.07 13.24
CA TRP A 82 -16.91 -0.13 13.61
C TRP A 82 -16.91 -0.42 15.11
N ASN A 83 -15.83 -0.10 15.82
CA ASN A 83 -15.78 -0.20 17.28
C ASN A 83 -16.82 0.71 17.97
N GLY A 84 -17.23 1.77 17.30
CA GLY A 84 -18.26 2.68 17.77
C GLY A 84 -19.69 2.29 17.39
N ALA A 85 -19.86 1.35 16.47
CA ALA A 85 -21.16 0.91 15.99
C ALA A 85 -21.81 -0.12 16.93
N ALA A 86 -23.14 -0.16 16.92
CA ALA A 86 -23.95 -1.14 17.65
C ALA A 86 -25.08 -1.70 16.77
N GLY A 87 -25.76 -2.73 17.25
CA GLY A 87 -26.96 -3.30 16.62
C GLY A 87 -26.76 -3.68 15.14
N GLU A 88 -27.74 -3.34 14.32
CA GLU A 88 -27.76 -3.66 12.89
C GLU A 88 -26.70 -2.89 12.10
N THR A 89 -26.40 -1.64 12.48
CA THR A 89 -25.31 -0.85 11.90
C THR A 89 -23.98 -1.58 11.98
N LYS A 90 -23.65 -2.12 13.16
CA LYS A 90 -22.44 -2.92 13.36
C LYS A 90 -22.42 -4.17 12.50
N SER A 91 -23.55 -4.88 12.42
CA SER A 91 -23.67 -6.11 11.63
C SER A 91 -23.51 -5.86 10.11
N GLU A 92 -24.07 -4.75 9.59
CA GLU A 92 -23.87 -4.34 8.20
C GLU A 92 -22.38 -4.01 7.92
N MET A 93 -21.73 -3.28 8.82
CA MET A 93 -20.30 -2.97 8.72
C MET A 93 -19.46 -4.26 8.75
N GLU A 94 -19.75 -5.20 9.65
CA GLU A 94 -19.07 -6.50 9.73
C GLU A 94 -19.21 -7.30 8.43
N SER A 95 -20.41 -7.30 7.85
CA SER A 95 -20.67 -7.98 6.58
C SER A 95 -19.91 -7.34 5.43
N ALA A 96 -19.98 -6.01 5.28
CA ALA A 96 -19.30 -5.28 4.21
C ALA A 96 -17.78 -5.42 4.31
N LEU A 97 -17.21 -5.36 5.51
CA LEU A 97 -15.78 -5.52 5.79
C LEU A 97 -15.35 -6.99 5.89
N LYS A 98 -16.26 -7.95 5.69
CA LYS A 98 -16.02 -9.40 5.81
C LYS A 98 -15.41 -9.81 7.17
N MET A 99 -15.82 -9.15 8.25
CA MET A 99 -15.31 -9.39 9.61
C MET A 99 -16.07 -10.48 10.38
N SER A 100 -17.11 -11.06 9.81
CA SER A 100 -17.98 -12.03 10.49
C SER A 100 -17.21 -13.26 10.98
N GLY A 101 -17.54 -13.71 12.19
CA GLY A 101 -17.02 -14.95 12.78
C GLY A 101 -15.73 -14.78 13.61
N MET A 102 -15.35 -13.53 13.90
CA MET A 102 -14.29 -13.19 14.86
C MET A 102 -14.86 -12.33 15.99
N SER A 103 -14.26 -12.40 17.17
CA SER A 103 -14.59 -11.49 18.27
C SER A 103 -14.04 -10.08 18.01
N VAL A 104 -14.55 -9.10 18.75
CA VAL A 104 -14.07 -7.70 18.67
C VAL A 104 -12.58 -7.62 19.01
N GLU A 105 -12.15 -8.35 20.02
CA GLU A 105 -10.77 -8.40 20.48
C GLU A 105 -9.85 -9.02 19.42
N GLU A 106 -10.27 -10.10 18.76
CA GLU A 106 -9.49 -10.76 17.71
C GLU A 106 -9.30 -9.84 16.49
N ILE A 107 -10.35 -9.11 16.10
CA ILE A 107 -10.28 -8.13 14.99
C ILE A 107 -9.35 -6.97 15.35
N ASN A 108 -9.51 -6.38 16.53
CA ASN A 108 -8.68 -5.27 16.98
C ASN A 108 -7.21 -5.69 17.12
N GLU A 109 -6.95 -6.86 17.69
CA GLU A 109 -5.59 -7.40 17.80
C GLU A 109 -4.95 -7.68 16.43
N TYR A 110 -5.74 -8.16 15.47
CA TYR A 110 -5.27 -8.33 14.09
C TYR A 110 -4.81 -7.00 13.48
N TYR A 111 -5.62 -5.94 13.61
CA TYR A 111 -5.21 -4.61 13.12
C TYR A 111 -3.97 -4.08 13.85
N ARG A 112 -3.86 -4.31 15.16
CA ARG A 112 -2.69 -3.93 15.94
C ARG A 112 -1.42 -4.63 15.43
N ILE A 113 -1.50 -5.94 15.13
CA ILE A 113 -0.39 -6.70 14.56
C ILE A 113 0.03 -6.11 13.20
N LEU A 114 -0.91 -5.84 12.30
CA LEU A 114 -0.58 -5.25 11.01
C LEU A 114 0.12 -3.90 11.15
N GLN A 115 -0.40 -3.02 12.00
CA GLN A 115 0.13 -1.67 12.18
C GLN A 115 1.50 -1.63 12.85
N THR A 116 1.80 -2.59 13.72
CA THR A 116 3.10 -2.67 14.40
C THR A 116 4.14 -3.43 13.58
N THR A 117 3.72 -4.40 12.77
CA THR A 117 4.64 -5.29 12.05
C THR A 117 4.98 -4.78 10.66
N LEU A 118 3.97 -4.38 9.87
CA LEU A 118 4.20 -3.98 8.47
C LEU A 118 5.21 -2.82 8.31
N PRO A 119 5.21 -1.76 9.15
CA PRO A 119 6.19 -0.68 9.03
C PRO A 119 7.64 -1.08 9.31
N THR A 120 7.87 -2.22 9.95
CA THR A 120 9.21 -2.65 10.42
C THR A 120 9.72 -3.93 9.77
N ILE A 121 8.89 -4.63 8.99
CA ILE A 121 9.22 -5.93 8.42
C ILE A 121 10.30 -5.87 7.35
N ASP A 122 10.44 -4.73 6.67
CA ASP A 122 11.47 -4.48 5.67
C ASP A 122 12.20 -3.17 5.98
N PRO A 123 13.49 -3.22 6.35
CA PRO A 123 14.26 -2.01 6.66
C PRO A 123 14.55 -1.14 5.43
N THR A 124 14.37 -1.67 4.21
CA THR A 124 14.57 -0.92 2.95
C THR A 124 13.29 -0.29 2.44
N THR A 125 12.16 -0.59 3.08
CA THR A 125 10.84 -0.06 2.75
C THR A 125 10.35 0.87 3.85
N LYS A 126 9.90 2.06 3.49
CA LYS A 126 9.23 2.97 4.42
C LYS A 126 7.72 2.86 4.23
N LEU A 127 7.06 2.16 5.13
CA LEU A 127 5.62 2.12 5.22
C LEU A 127 5.18 2.93 6.45
N THR A 128 4.28 3.87 6.26
CA THR A 128 3.62 4.58 7.36
C THR A 128 2.13 4.26 7.32
N LEU A 129 1.62 3.71 8.40
CA LEU A 129 0.19 3.54 8.67
C LEU A 129 -0.15 4.50 9.82
N ALA A 130 -0.79 5.61 9.52
CA ALA A 130 -1.07 6.63 10.53
C ALA A 130 -2.57 6.87 10.64
N ASN A 131 -3.10 6.74 11.85
CA ASN A 131 -4.51 6.91 12.16
C ASN A 131 -4.74 8.16 12.99
N SER A 132 -5.85 8.85 12.76
CA SER A 132 -6.27 9.95 13.60
C SER A 132 -7.79 9.99 13.77
N LEU A 133 -8.18 10.47 14.95
CA LEU A 133 -9.56 10.72 15.33
C LEU A 133 -9.64 12.18 15.78
N TRP A 134 -10.41 12.95 15.05
CA TRP A 134 -10.67 14.35 15.32
C TRP A 134 -12.14 14.49 15.65
N TYR A 135 -12.46 15.09 16.80
CA TYR A 135 -13.85 15.30 17.17
C TYR A 135 -14.11 16.74 17.62
N ARG A 136 -15.33 17.18 17.43
CA ARG A 136 -15.77 18.55 17.71
C ARG A 136 -15.67 18.86 19.19
N SER A 137 -15.12 20.05 19.51
CA SER A 137 -15.05 20.55 20.89
C SER A 137 -16.43 20.62 21.54
N GLY A 138 -16.49 20.12 22.77
CA GLY A 138 -17.72 20.04 23.56
C GLY A 138 -18.58 18.81 23.28
N PHE A 139 -18.21 17.95 22.34
CA PHE A 139 -18.90 16.70 22.07
C PHE A 139 -18.43 15.59 23.02
N GLN A 140 -19.38 14.91 23.69
CA GLN A 140 -19.06 13.96 24.76
C GLN A 140 -18.79 12.56 24.20
N VAL A 141 -17.60 12.37 23.61
CA VAL A 141 -17.17 11.07 23.08
C VAL A 141 -16.85 10.11 24.22
N LYS A 142 -17.35 8.88 24.15
CA LYS A 142 -17.14 7.85 25.17
C LYS A 142 -15.66 7.45 25.27
N SER A 143 -15.15 7.41 26.49
CA SER A 143 -13.76 7.06 26.77
C SER A 143 -13.36 5.70 26.24
N ASP A 144 -14.25 4.71 26.31
CA ASP A 144 -13.97 3.35 25.83
C ASP A 144 -13.71 3.34 24.33
N PHE A 145 -14.48 4.10 23.55
CA PHE A 145 -14.23 4.25 22.10
C PHE A 145 -12.89 4.94 21.81
N LEU A 146 -12.55 5.99 22.55
CA LEU A 146 -11.26 6.67 22.40
C LEU A 146 -10.10 5.72 22.72
N ASN A 147 -10.21 4.98 23.84
CA ASN A 147 -9.17 4.05 24.31
C ASN A 147 -8.93 2.92 23.31
N VAL A 148 -9.98 2.29 22.78
CA VAL A 148 -9.85 1.24 21.75
C VAL A 148 -9.09 1.76 20.53
N ASN A 149 -9.40 2.98 20.08
CA ASN A 149 -8.72 3.57 18.93
C ASN A 149 -7.24 3.93 19.23
N ILE A 150 -6.92 4.32 20.45
CA ILE A 150 -5.54 4.55 20.87
C ILE A 150 -4.77 3.23 20.97
N ASP A 151 -5.34 2.23 21.68
CA ASP A 151 -4.63 1.01 22.09
C ASP A 151 -4.40 0.04 20.91
N TYR A 152 -5.39 -0.07 20.00
CA TYR A 152 -5.35 -1.04 18.90
C TYR A 152 -5.02 -0.42 17.55
N PHE A 153 -5.29 0.88 17.36
CA PHE A 153 -5.07 1.54 16.05
C PHE A 153 -3.98 2.62 16.10
N ASP A 154 -3.30 2.81 17.23
CA ASP A 154 -2.29 3.86 17.42
C ASP A 154 -2.80 5.24 16.93
N ALA A 155 -4.08 5.50 17.17
CA ALA A 155 -4.75 6.67 16.65
C ALA A 155 -4.32 7.94 17.39
N TYR A 156 -3.94 8.97 16.64
CA TYR A 156 -3.80 10.32 17.18
C TYR A 156 -5.16 10.91 17.44
N VAL A 157 -5.58 10.97 18.70
CA VAL A 157 -6.89 11.46 19.12
C VAL A 157 -6.81 12.93 19.52
N ARG A 158 -7.69 13.79 18.96
CA ARG A 158 -7.70 15.21 19.28
C ARG A 158 -9.09 15.82 19.17
N GLU A 159 -9.48 16.53 20.24
CA GLU A 159 -10.58 17.47 20.22
C GLU A 159 -10.20 18.73 19.44
N LEU A 160 -11.11 19.25 18.60
CA LEU A 160 -10.86 20.40 17.75
C LEU A 160 -12.13 21.25 17.59
N ASP A 161 -11.99 22.57 17.67
CA ASP A 161 -13.09 23.50 17.37
C ASP A 161 -13.32 23.61 15.86
N PHE A 162 -14.26 22.82 15.36
CA PHE A 162 -14.60 22.75 13.94
C PHE A 162 -15.21 24.03 13.35
N SER A 163 -15.61 24.98 14.21
CA SER A 163 -16.09 26.30 13.76
C SER A 163 -14.95 27.21 13.26
N LYS A 164 -13.72 26.88 13.56
CA LYS A 164 -12.54 27.68 13.22
C LYS A 164 -11.97 27.34 11.86
N ALA A 165 -11.65 28.34 11.07
CA ALA A 165 -11.06 28.15 9.73
C ALA A 165 -9.75 27.33 9.76
N TRP A 166 -8.95 27.44 10.82
CA TRP A 166 -7.70 26.70 10.97
C TRP A 166 -7.90 25.20 11.27
N ALA A 167 -9.13 24.73 11.57
CA ALA A 167 -9.39 23.33 11.85
C ALA A 167 -9.10 22.45 10.61
N VAL A 168 -9.54 22.87 9.43
CA VAL A 168 -9.25 22.21 8.14
C VAL A 168 -7.74 22.10 7.93
N ASP A 169 -7.03 23.21 8.09
CA ASP A 169 -5.58 23.28 7.89
C ASP A 169 -4.84 22.37 8.89
N THR A 170 -5.30 22.29 10.14
CA THR A 170 -4.70 21.40 11.15
C THR A 170 -4.78 19.95 10.77
N ILE A 171 -5.95 19.48 10.29
CA ILE A 171 -6.16 18.12 9.83
C ILE A 171 -5.33 17.84 8.58
N ASN A 172 -5.36 18.75 7.60
CA ASN A 172 -4.60 18.61 6.37
C ASN A 172 -3.09 18.57 6.61
N GLN A 173 -2.56 19.42 7.48
CA GLN A 173 -1.13 19.42 7.87
C GLN A 173 -0.71 18.13 8.55
N TRP A 174 -1.59 17.53 9.36
CA TRP A 174 -1.32 16.22 9.95
C TRP A 174 -1.18 15.15 8.86
N CYS A 175 -2.11 15.08 7.90
CA CYS A 175 -2.05 14.16 6.77
C CYS A 175 -0.80 14.40 5.91
N ALA A 176 -0.50 15.64 5.56
CA ALA A 176 0.69 16.01 4.80
C ALA A 176 1.97 15.50 5.47
N LYS A 177 2.11 15.74 6.78
CA LYS A 177 3.26 15.29 7.57
C LYS A 177 3.39 13.77 7.57
N LYS A 178 2.27 13.03 7.69
CA LYS A 178 2.27 11.56 7.74
C LYS A 178 2.51 10.91 6.38
N THR A 179 2.24 11.61 5.29
CA THR A 179 2.40 11.14 3.91
C THR A 179 3.58 11.80 3.17
N ASN A 180 4.55 12.35 3.88
CA ASN A 180 5.71 13.02 3.30
C ASN A 180 5.33 14.12 2.27
N ASN A 181 4.25 14.86 2.54
CA ASN A 181 3.63 15.88 1.68
C ASN A 181 3.06 15.37 0.33
N LEU A 182 2.94 14.06 0.11
CA LEU A 182 2.32 13.52 -1.11
C LEU A 182 0.80 13.67 -1.10
N ILE A 183 0.18 13.66 0.09
CA ILE A 183 -1.25 13.97 0.30
C ILE A 183 -1.36 15.24 1.15
N PRO A 184 -1.23 16.42 0.54
CA PRO A 184 -1.20 17.69 1.27
C PRO A 184 -2.56 18.13 1.80
N SER A 185 -3.65 17.58 1.27
CA SER A 185 -5.03 17.91 1.67
C SER A 185 -5.94 16.71 1.54
N VAL A 186 -6.74 16.46 2.57
CA VAL A 186 -7.81 15.43 2.61
C VAL A 186 -9.19 16.09 2.77
N LEU A 187 -9.24 17.30 3.36
CA LEU A 187 -10.46 18.08 3.57
C LEU A 187 -10.36 19.41 2.85
N ASP A 188 -11.43 19.79 2.16
CA ASP A 188 -11.58 21.12 1.58
C ASP A 188 -12.34 22.05 2.54
N ASN A 189 -13.30 21.48 3.31
CA ASN A 189 -14.10 22.17 4.32
C ASN A 189 -14.57 21.20 5.40
N ILE A 190 -15.00 21.74 6.55
CA ILE A 190 -15.71 21.02 7.61
C ILE A 190 -17.15 21.55 7.62
N PRO A 191 -18.16 20.72 7.31
CA PRO A 191 -19.59 21.09 7.46
C PRO A 191 -19.95 21.45 8.90
N GLU A 192 -20.97 22.31 9.07
CA GLU A 192 -21.40 22.78 10.39
C GLU A 192 -21.94 21.64 11.26
N ASP A 193 -22.52 20.61 10.66
CA ASP A 193 -23.07 19.41 11.31
C ASP A 193 -22.03 18.30 11.51
N ALA A 194 -20.81 18.44 10.98
CA ALA A 194 -19.77 17.43 11.16
C ALA A 194 -19.36 17.34 12.64
N VAL A 195 -19.31 16.13 13.17
CA VAL A 195 -18.99 15.83 14.57
C VAL A 195 -17.60 15.20 14.70
N MET A 196 -17.24 14.33 13.76
CA MET A 196 -16.02 13.53 13.86
C MET A 196 -15.41 13.21 12.50
N TYR A 197 -14.08 13.12 12.46
CA TYR A 197 -13.31 12.58 11.34
C TYR A 197 -12.39 11.47 11.85
N LEU A 198 -12.50 10.31 11.25
CA LEU A 198 -11.53 9.23 11.38
C LEU A 198 -10.74 9.17 10.08
N ILE A 199 -9.43 9.33 10.17
CA ILE A 199 -8.57 9.44 8.99
C ILE A 199 -7.44 8.43 9.13
N ASN A 200 -7.28 7.60 8.11
CA ASN A 200 -6.08 6.82 7.91
C ASN A 200 -5.26 7.45 6.79
N ALA A 201 -3.98 7.65 7.04
CA ALA A 201 -3.01 8.13 6.08
C ALA A 201 -1.96 7.05 5.85
N ILE A 202 -1.86 6.56 4.61
CA ILE A 202 -0.88 5.56 4.23
C ILE A 202 0.18 6.17 3.31
N TYR A 203 1.44 5.85 3.59
CA TYR A 203 2.57 6.20 2.76
C TYR A 203 3.43 4.96 2.57
N PHE A 204 3.72 4.62 1.32
CA PHE A 204 4.57 3.51 0.94
C PHE A 204 5.70 3.99 0.04
N LYS A 205 6.93 3.64 0.44
CA LYS A 205 8.14 3.84 -0.35
C LYS A 205 8.95 2.56 -0.31
N GLY A 206 8.98 1.82 -1.41
CA GLY A 206 9.71 0.57 -1.55
C GLY A 206 10.77 0.68 -2.64
N ILE A 207 11.96 0.15 -2.39
CA ILE A 207 13.02 0.03 -3.38
C ILE A 207 12.84 -1.33 -4.06
N TRP A 208 12.86 -1.40 -5.41
CA TRP A 208 12.84 -2.70 -6.10
C TRP A 208 13.99 -3.57 -5.63
N ARG A 209 13.74 -4.84 -5.40
CA ARG A 209 14.81 -5.79 -5.12
C ARG A 209 15.77 -5.89 -6.32
N HIS A 210 15.23 -5.87 -7.52
CA HIS A 210 15.92 -5.78 -8.79
C HIS A 210 15.52 -4.45 -9.45
N GLN A 211 16.43 -3.48 -9.44
CA GLN A 211 16.14 -2.12 -9.94
C GLN A 211 16.29 -2.05 -11.45
N PHE A 212 15.53 -1.17 -12.09
CA PHE A 212 15.75 -0.84 -13.50
C PHE A 212 16.92 0.13 -13.62
N GLU A 213 17.81 -0.10 -14.58
CA GLU A 213 18.88 0.85 -14.88
C GLU A 213 18.34 2.03 -15.70
N LYS A 214 18.53 3.25 -15.22
CA LYS A 214 18.05 4.47 -15.91
C LYS A 214 18.52 4.58 -17.38
N LYS A 215 19.72 4.07 -17.70
CA LYS A 215 20.23 4.06 -19.08
C LYS A 215 19.42 3.18 -20.04
N ASN A 216 18.64 2.22 -19.51
CA ASN A 216 17.81 1.30 -20.27
C ASN A 216 16.35 1.79 -20.40
N THR A 217 16.01 2.97 -19.82
CA THR A 217 14.70 3.60 -19.98
C THR A 217 14.66 4.36 -21.30
N THR A 218 13.69 4.05 -22.15
CA THR A 218 13.52 4.67 -23.46
C THR A 218 12.08 5.15 -23.68
N GLN A 219 11.88 6.09 -24.60
CA GLN A 219 10.54 6.50 -25.02
C GLN A 219 9.91 5.40 -25.89
N ALA A 220 8.72 4.92 -25.47
CA ALA A 220 7.97 3.90 -26.21
C ALA A 220 6.47 4.28 -26.32
N ASP A 221 5.78 3.62 -27.24
CA ASP A 221 4.32 3.77 -27.37
C ASP A 221 3.61 2.93 -26.31
N PHE A 222 2.62 3.55 -25.67
CA PHE A 222 1.63 2.91 -24.82
C PHE A 222 0.25 3.16 -25.44
N THR A 223 -0.51 2.11 -25.67
CA THR A 223 -1.88 2.21 -26.21
C THR A 223 -2.86 2.26 -25.06
N ASN A 224 -3.57 3.38 -24.88
CA ASN A 224 -4.56 3.53 -23.82
C ASN A 224 -5.87 2.76 -24.13
N GLU A 225 -6.84 2.76 -23.22
CA GLU A 225 -8.13 2.08 -23.40
C GLU A 225 -8.94 2.62 -24.61
N ALA A 226 -8.76 3.88 -24.98
CA ALA A 226 -9.38 4.48 -26.19
C ALA A 226 -8.68 4.05 -27.49
N GLY A 227 -7.61 3.26 -27.43
CA GLY A 227 -6.81 2.84 -28.59
C GLY A 227 -5.80 3.89 -29.07
N GLU A 228 -5.62 5.00 -28.31
CA GLU A 228 -4.71 6.06 -28.65
C GLU A 228 -3.28 5.72 -28.16
N LYS A 229 -2.30 6.07 -28.97
CA LYS A 229 -0.88 5.91 -28.61
C LYS A 229 -0.35 7.14 -27.90
N VAL A 230 0.15 6.96 -26.70
CA VAL A 230 0.85 7.98 -25.91
C VAL A 230 2.31 7.58 -25.70
N LYS A 231 3.20 8.54 -25.63
CA LYS A 231 4.62 8.27 -25.31
C LYS A 231 4.81 8.17 -23.81
N VAL A 232 5.46 7.10 -23.38
CA VAL A 232 5.83 6.84 -21.98
C VAL A 232 7.32 6.58 -21.86
N ASN A 233 7.89 6.83 -20.68
CA ASN A 233 9.22 6.37 -20.31
C ASN A 233 9.12 4.88 -19.97
N MET A 234 9.50 4.02 -20.89
CA MET A 234 9.47 2.57 -20.74
C MET A 234 10.80 2.11 -20.13
N MET A 235 10.77 1.67 -18.90
CA MET A 235 11.88 1.05 -18.18
C MET A 235 12.09 -0.36 -18.70
N PHE A 236 13.32 -0.83 -18.76
CA PHE A 236 13.66 -2.19 -19.19
C PHE A 236 14.64 -2.84 -18.23
N GLN A 237 14.35 -4.09 -17.91
CA GLN A 237 15.32 -5.00 -17.29
C GLN A 237 15.08 -6.44 -17.72
N LYS A 238 16.11 -7.25 -17.60
CA LYS A 238 16.06 -8.68 -17.79
C LYS A 238 16.63 -9.34 -16.54
N ASP A 239 15.78 -10.07 -15.81
CA ASP A 239 16.17 -10.71 -14.55
C ASP A 239 15.23 -11.88 -14.26
N THR A 240 15.46 -12.55 -13.12
CA THR A 240 14.67 -13.68 -12.67
C THR A 240 13.55 -13.23 -11.75
N PHE A 241 12.30 -13.40 -12.20
CA PHE A 241 11.08 -13.03 -11.46
C PHE A 241 10.16 -14.23 -11.27
N ALA A 242 9.26 -14.14 -10.30
CA ALA A 242 8.13 -15.04 -10.19
C ALA A 242 7.11 -14.68 -11.29
N TYR A 243 6.94 -15.59 -12.25
CA TYR A 243 6.14 -15.39 -13.46
C TYR A 243 5.22 -16.59 -13.72
N ALA A 244 4.03 -16.32 -14.20
CA ALA A 244 3.11 -17.28 -14.75
C ALA A 244 2.32 -16.66 -15.91
N GLU A 245 1.69 -17.48 -16.72
CA GLU A 245 0.73 -17.05 -17.72
C GLU A 245 -0.32 -18.12 -17.98
N ASP A 246 -1.50 -17.69 -18.41
CA ASP A 246 -2.57 -18.54 -18.90
C ASP A 246 -3.13 -17.98 -20.22
N GLU A 247 -4.32 -18.43 -20.62
CA GLU A 247 -4.99 -17.95 -21.84
C GLU A 247 -5.47 -16.48 -21.71
N LYS A 248 -5.66 -15.97 -20.49
CA LYS A 248 -6.26 -14.65 -20.22
C LYS A 248 -5.24 -13.56 -19.96
N ALA A 249 -4.16 -13.89 -19.25
CA ALA A 249 -3.20 -12.89 -18.77
C ALA A 249 -1.79 -13.46 -18.60
N GLN A 250 -0.84 -12.54 -18.49
CA GLN A 250 0.48 -12.76 -17.91
C GLN A 250 0.49 -12.19 -16.49
N TYR A 251 1.22 -12.84 -15.59
CA TYR A 251 1.35 -12.50 -14.18
C TYR A 251 2.83 -12.37 -13.84
N LEU A 252 3.23 -11.21 -13.33
CA LEU A 252 4.60 -10.94 -12.92
C LEU A 252 4.61 -10.39 -11.51
N ASP A 253 5.38 -11.02 -10.61
CA ASP A 253 5.60 -10.51 -9.25
C ASP A 253 6.97 -9.89 -9.12
N MET A 254 7.00 -8.58 -8.85
CA MET A 254 8.21 -7.78 -8.66
C MET A 254 8.39 -7.45 -7.18
N PRO A 255 9.33 -8.10 -6.49
CA PRO A 255 9.54 -7.89 -5.06
C PRO A 255 10.26 -6.57 -4.79
N TYR A 256 9.92 -5.95 -3.65
CA TYR A 256 10.69 -4.89 -3.03
C TYR A 256 11.72 -5.47 -2.05
N GLY A 257 12.81 -4.76 -1.81
CA GLY A 257 13.80 -4.97 -0.78
C GLY A 257 14.04 -6.42 -0.34
N ASN A 258 13.55 -6.75 0.84
CA ASN A 258 13.69 -8.09 1.44
C ASN A 258 12.54 -9.06 1.11
N LYS A 259 11.72 -8.75 0.10
CA LYS A 259 10.53 -9.53 -0.35
C LYS A 259 9.36 -9.56 0.63
N ALA A 260 9.35 -8.72 1.67
CA ALA A 260 8.17 -8.57 2.51
C ALA A 260 6.98 -7.96 1.74
N PHE A 261 7.29 -7.15 0.74
CA PHE A 261 6.34 -6.51 -0.16
C PHE A 261 6.69 -6.82 -1.61
N SER A 262 5.68 -6.91 -2.45
CA SER A 262 5.86 -7.04 -3.90
C SER A 262 4.77 -6.30 -4.66
N MET A 263 5.02 -6.04 -5.94
CA MET A 263 4.03 -5.58 -6.91
C MET A 263 3.73 -6.72 -7.87
N THR A 264 2.55 -7.32 -7.76
CA THR A 264 2.09 -8.30 -8.75
C THR A 264 1.34 -7.57 -9.86
N VAL A 265 1.84 -7.68 -11.08
CA VAL A 265 1.24 -7.08 -12.28
C VAL A 265 0.47 -8.14 -13.05
N ILE A 266 -0.79 -7.86 -13.37
CA ILE A 266 -1.65 -8.71 -14.19
C ILE A 266 -1.86 -8.00 -15.52
N LEU A 267 -1.30 -8.57 -16.60
CA LEU A 267 -1.35 -7.99 -17.94
C LEU A 267 -2.28 -8.80 -18.83
N PRO A 268 -3.40 -8.22 -19.30
CA PRO A 268 -4.33 -8.93 -20.19
C PRO A 268 -3.67 -9.36 -21.50
N LYS A 269 -4.03 -10.54 -22.01
CA LYS A 269 -3.59 -11.05 -23.31
C LYS A 269 -4.77 -11.61 -24.13
N ASN A 270 -4.53 -11.90 -25.40
CA ASN A 270 -5.50 -12.54 -26.30
C ASN A 270 -6.85 -11.80 -26.45
N GLY A 271 -6.82 -10.47 -26.44
CA GLY A 271 -8.02 -9.63 -26.58
C GLY A 271 -8.85 -9.46 -25.30
N ASN A 272 -8.41 -10.03 -24.16
CA ASN A 272 -9.02 -9.73 -22.87
C ASN A 272 -8.67 -8.27 -22.47
N THR A 273 -9.57 -7.68 -21.70
CA THR A 273 -9.42 -6.32 -21.12
C THR A 273 -9.17 -6.42 -19.61
N THR A 274 -8.75 -5.31 -19.00
CA THR A 274 -8.68 -5.18 -17.53
C THR A 274 -10.05 -5.43 -16.88
N ALA A 275 -11.14 -4.96 -17.50
CA ALA A 275 -12.51 -5.19 -17.03
C ALA A 275 -12.89 -6.68 -17.05
N ASP A 276 -12.44 -7.44 -18.06
CA ASP A 276 -12.69 -8.88 -18.13
C ASP A 276 -11.95 -9.61 -17.00
N LEU A 277 -10.70 -9.22 -16.72
CA LEU A 277 -9.92 -9.84 -15.63
C LEU A 277 -10.53 -9.53 -14.27
N LEU A 278 -10.99 -8.31 -14.03
CA LEU A 278 -11.61 -7.92 -12.76
C LEU A 278 -12.88 -8.68 -12.43
N LYS A 279 -13.67 -9.06 -13.43
CA LYS A 279 -14.88 -9.90 -13.22
C LYS A 279 -14.54 -11.27 -12.64
N TYR A 280 -13.37 -11.81 -12.96
CA TYR A 280 -12.95 -13.16 -12.55
C TYR A 280 -12.01 -13.15 -11.36
N LEU A 281 -11.43 -12.02 -10.97
CA LEU A 281 -10.45 -11.95 -9.90
C LEU A 281 -11.13 -12.11 -8.53
N THR A 282 -11.21 -13.35 -8.05
CA THR A 282 -11.67 -13.74 -6.72
C THR A 282 -10.47 -14.09 -5.83
N VAL A 283 -10.72 -14.29 -4.51
CA VAL A 283 -9.68 -14.76 -3.58
C VAL A 283 -9.10 -16.11 -4.02
N ASP A 284 -9.94 -17.03 -4.46
CA ASP A 284 -9.49 -18.36 -4.91
C ASP A 284 -8.62 -18.26 -6.16
N GLN A 285 -9.02 -17.42 -7.12
CA GLN A 285 -8.23 -17.20 -8.33
C GLN A 285 -6.93 -16.48 -8.02
N TRP A 286 -6.94 -15.49 -7.12
CA TRP A 286 -5.74 -14.84 -6.65
C TRP A 286 -4.77 -15.85 -6.02
N ASN A 287 -5.25 -16.70 -5.13
CA ASN A 287 -4.44 -17.76 -4.52
C ASN A 287 -3.90 -18.72 -5.57
N SER A 288 -4.72 -19.09 -6.57
CA SER A 288 -4.27 -19.93 -7.68
C SER A 288 -3.17 -19.26 -8.52
N ILE A 289 -3.30 -17.96 -8.81
CA ILE A 289 -2.26 -17.20 -9.51
C ILE A 289 -0.96 -17.26 -8.72
N LEU A 290 -0.98 -16.94 -7.43
CA LEU A 290 0.22 -16.95 -6.57
C LEU A 290 0.89 -18.35 -6.51
N GLN A 291 0.10 -19.43 -6.45
CA GLN A 291 0.62 -20.80 -6.42
C GLN A 291 1.25 -21.23 -7.76
N ASN A 292 0.83 -20.67 -8.87
CA ASN A 292 1.35 -20.98 -10.21
C ASN A 292 2.58 -20.13 -10.60
N LEU A 293 2.90 -19.08 -9.84
CA LEU A 293 4.11 -18.30 -10.07
C LEU A 293 5.35 -19.19 -9.89
N SER A 294 6.26 -19.11 -10.85
CA SER A 294 7.55 -19.83 -10.81
C SER A 294 8.68 -18.91 -11.23
N MET A 295 9.86 -19.10 -10.63
CA MET A 295 11.02 -18.26 -10.95
C MET A 295 11.47 -18.53 -12.39
N ARG A 296 11.47 -17.48 -13.20
CA ARG A 296 11.88 -17.50 -14.62
C ARG A 296 12.66 -16.24 -14.96
N GLU A 297 13.63 -16.37 -15.86
CA GLU A 297 14.21 -15.20 -16.53
C GLU A 297 13.13 -14.57 -17.41
N VAL A 298 12.89 -13.25 -17.26
CA VAL A 298 11.84 -12.50 -17.98
C VAL A 298 12.42 -11.18 -18.46
N GLU A 299 12.11 -10.80 -19.69
CA GLU A 299 12.35 -9.46 -20.21
C GLU A 299 11.16 -8.56 -19.85
N VAL A 300 11.38 -7.63 -18.91
CA VAL A 300 10.35 -6.76 -18.35
C VAL A 300 10.45 -5.36 -18.94
N TYR A 301 9.36 -4.94 -19.59
CA TYR A 301 9.17 -3.57 -20.06
C TYR A 301 8.01 -2.96 -19.26
N PHE A 302 8.32 -1.99 -18.40
CA PHE A 302 7.36 -1.43 -17.48
C PHE A 302 7.37 0.11 -17.55
N PRO A 303 6.22 0.79 -17.73
CA PRO A 303 6.20 2.23 -17.83
C PRO A 303 6.47 2.88 -16.47
N ARG A 304 7.28 3.93 -16.46
CA ARG A 304 7.33 4.87 -15.35
C ARG A 304 6.03 5.67 -15.31
N PHE A 305 5.39 5.76 -14.15
CA PHE A 305 4.13 6.49 -13.99
C PHE A 305 3.94 7.03 -12.58
N SER A 306 3.02 7.96 -12.43
CA SER A 306 2.44 8.36 -11.15
C SER A 306 0.92 8.50 -11.29
N SER A 307 0.21 8.26 -10.20
CA SER A 307 -1.25 8.45 -10.12
C SER A 307 -1.63 9.05 -8.78
N LYS A 308 -2.60 9.96 -8.82
CA LYS A 308 -3.20 10.56 -7.64
C LYS A 308 -4.71 10.49 -7.78
N ASN A 309 -5.38 9.90 -6.78
CA ASN A 309 -6.82 9.76 -6.79
C ASN A 309 -7.45 10.32 -5.50
N LYS A 310 -8.68 10.80 -5.63
CA LYS A 310 -9.54 11.22 -4.51
C LYS A 310 -10.93 10.64 -4.75
N PHE A 311 -11.35 9.71 -3.91
CA PHE A 311 -12.64 9.04 -4.00
C PHE A 311 -13.53 9.36 -2.81
N LEU A 312 -14.82 9.52 -3.07
CA LEU A 312 -15.87 9.44 -2.07
C LEU A 312 -16.41 7.99 -2.09
N LEU A 313 -16.24 7.26 -0.99
CA LEU A 313 -16.54 5.84 -0.90
C LEU A 313 -17.95 5.52 -0.38
N ASN A 314 -18.79 6.54 -0.12
CA ASN A 314 -20.15 6.31 0.41
C ASN A 314 -20.93 5.34 -0.49
N ASP A 315 -21.11 5.66 -1.77
CA ASP A 315 -21.90 4.83 -2.69
C ASP A 315 -21.30 3.43 -2.89
N PRO A 316 -19.98 3.25 -3.12
CA PRO A 316 -19.34 1.95 -3.10
C PRO A 316 -19.64 1.10 -1.84
N LEU A 317 -19.54 1.70 -0.66
CA LEU A 317 -19.77 0.99 0.62
C LEU A 317 -21.25 0.68 0.87
N ILE A 318 -22.14 1.58 0.48
CA ILE A 318 -23.60 1.36 0.52
C ILE A 318 -23.98 0.17 -0.38
N ASP A 319 -23.42 0.11 -1.57
CA ASP A 319 -23.65 -0.98 -2.52
C ASP A 319 -23.04 -2.31 -2.06
N MET A 320 -21.97 -2.25 -1.26
CA MET A 320 -21.39 -3.42 -0.55
C MET A 320 -22.22 -3.86 0.66
N GLY A 321 -23.34 -3.18 0.99
CA GLY A 321 -24.28 -3.54 2.05
C GLY A 321 -24.19 -2.69 3.31
N MET A 322 -23.25 -1.75 3.43
CA MET A 322 -23.12 -0.85 4.58
C MET A 322 -24.07 0.35 4.43
N LYS A 323 -25.36 0.15 4.63
CA LYS A 323 -26.41 1.15 4.35
C LYS A 323 -26.73 2.03 5.55
N LEU A 324 -27.02 1.40 6.69
CA LEU A 324 -27.50 2.10 7.90
C LEU A 324 -26.48 3.10 8.41
N ALA A 325 -25.21 2.79 8.34
CA ALA A 325 -24.13 3.64 8.84
C ALA A 325 -24.13 5.06 8.22
N PHE A 326 -24.78 5.24 7.05
CA PHE A 326 -24.87 6.52 6.32
C PHE A 326 -26.22 7.23 6.48
N THR A 327 -27.09 6.78 7.39
CA THR A 327 -28.43 7.32 7.58
C THR A 327 -28.66 7.79 9.01
N ASP A 328 -29.71 8.57 9.22
CA ASP A 328 -30.14 9.01 10.56
C ASP A 328 -30.56 7.86 11.50
N ASN A 329 -30.73 6.65 10.95
CA ASN A 329 -31.02 5.43 11.72
C ASN A 329 -29.75 4.66 12.13
N ALA A 330 -28.58 5.20 11.88
CA ALA A 330 -27.32 4.59 12.31
C ALA A 330 -27.23 4.51 13.83
N ASP A 331 -26.76 3.37 14.31
CA ASP A 331 -26.47 3.15 15.72
C ASP A 331 -24.98 3.21 15.99
N PHE A 332 -24.51 4.38 16.38
CA PHE A 332 -23.15 4.63 16.88
C PHE A 332 -23.14 4.94 18.38
N SER A 333 -24.03 4.30 19.11
CA SER A 333 -24.19 4.51 20.56
C SER A 333 -22.94 4.16 21.39
N ASN A 334 -21.98 3.40 20.83
CA ASN A 334 -20.70 3.19 21.49
C ASN A 334 -19.72 4.37 21.31
N ILE A 335 -20.02 5.35 20.43
CA ILE A 335 -19.26 6.61 20.31
C ILE A 335 -19.82 7.66 21.26
N VAL A 336 -21.12 7.92 21.17
CA VAL A 336 -21.84 8.97 21.91
C VAL A 336 -23.26 8.54 22.17
N ASP A 337 -24.00 9.29 23.03
CA ASP A 337 -25.41 9.02 23.29
C ASP A 337 -26.37 9.71 22.29
N GLU A 338 -25.87 10.67 21.50
CA GLU A 338 -26.61 11.37 20.45
C GLU A 338 -26.60 10.59 19.11
N ASN A 339 -27.58 10.88 18.25
CA ASN A 339 -27.61 10.30 16.90
C ASN A 339 -26.43 10.76 16.08
N LEU A 340 -25.68 9.81 15.55
CA LEU A 340 -24.51 10.03 14.74
C LEU A 340 -24.53 9.10 13.52
N PHE A 341 -24.12 9.60 12.36
CA PHE A 341 -23.96 8.80 11.14
C PHE A 341 -22.67 9.18 10.40
N ILE A 342 -22.23 8.34 9.49
CA ILE A 342 -21.08 8.61 8.63
C ILE A 342 -21.51 9.54 7.50
N SER A 343 -21.07 10.78 7.54
CA SER A 343 -21.37 11.74 6.47
C SER A 343 -20.58 11.45 5.21
N ARG A 344 -19.27 11.20 5.33
CA ARG A 344 -18.36 10.97 4.20
C ARG A 344 -17.21 10.03 4.55
N VAL A 345 -16.91 9.12 3.64
CA VAL A 345 -15.69 8.31 3.64
C VAL A 345 -14.80 8.78 2.48
N LEU A 346 -13.78 9.56 2.79
CA LEU A 346 -12.85 10.11 1.81
C LEU A 346 -11.60 9.25 1.72
N HIS A 347 -11.23 8.87 0.50
CA HIS A 347 -10.05 8.07 0.24
C HIS A 347 -9.14 8.78 -0.75
N ASN A 348 -7.95 9.18 -0.28
CA ASN A 348 -6.96 9.86 -1.08
C ASN A 348 -5.72 8.98 -1.19
N THR A 349 -5.24 8.79 -2.42
CA THR A 349 -4.09 7.94 -2.70
C THR A 349 -3.11 8.63 -3.62
N TYR A 350 -1.86 8.23 -3.49
CA TYR A 350 -0.78 8.59 -4.40
C TYR A 350 0.15 7.40 -4.58
N ILE A 351 0.52 7.14 -5.84
CA ILE A 351 1.55 6.18 -6.20
C ILE A 351 2.48 6.79 -7.24
N GLU A 352 3.77 6.55 -7.10
CA GLU A 352 4.77 6.84 -8.11
C GLU A 352 5.65 5.61 -8.29
N VAL A 353 5.87 5.22 -9.54
CA VAL A 353 6.71 4.09 -9.93
C VAL A 353 7.83 4.57 -10.83
N THR A 354 9.06 4.30 -10.41
CA THR A 354 10.30 4.70 -11.06
C THR A 354 11.24 3.52 -11.21
N GLU A 355 12.40 3.74 -11.83
CA GLU A 355 13.45 2.74 -12.03
C GLU A 355 13.98 2.16 -10.71
N GLU A 356 13.99 2.94 -9.66
CA GLU A 356 14.55 2.58 -8.36
C GLU A 356 13.52 1.88 -7.47
N GLY A 357 12.25 1.99 -7.81
CA GLY A 357 11.13 1.49 -7.03
C GLY A 357 10.04 2.53 -6.92
N THR A 358 9.34 2.49 -5.80
CA THR A 358 8.44 3.54 -5.39
C THR A 358 9.27 4.50 -4.53
N GLU A 359 9.96 5.47 -5.16
CA GLU A 359 10.93 6.47 -4.64
C GLU A 359 12.36 5.94 -4.25
N ALA A 360 13.43 6.61 -4.63
CA ALA A 360 14.72 6.12 -5.13
C ALA A 360 15.91 5.88 -4.16
N ALA A 361 16.81 4.89 -4.48
CA ALA A 361 18.27 4.86 -4.31
C ALA A 361 18.91 3.65 -5.03
N ALA A 362 20.14 3.77 -5.61
CA ALA A 362 20.69 2.86 -6.61
C ALA A 362 21.50 1.64 -6.08
N VAL A 363 21.40 0.49 -6.77
CA VAL A 363 22.21 -0.74 -6.56
C VAL A 363 22.58 -1.38 -7.91
N THR A 364 23.77 -1.98 -8.03
CA THR A 364 24.31 -2.62 -9.25
C THR A 364 24.30 -4.15 -9.13
N VAL A 365 23.92 -4.88 -10.22
CA VAL A 365 23.83 -6.36 -10.28
C VAL A 365 24.78 -6.94 -11.32
N VAL A 366 25.33 -8.17 -11.07
CA VAL A 366 26.26 -8.92 -11.93
C VAL A 366 25.53 -10.08 -12.63
N GLU A 367 25.75 -10.21 -13.97
CA GLU A 367 25.10 -11.19 -14.85
C GLU A 367 25.92 -12.48 -14.99
N VAL A 368 25.26 -13.67 -15.00
CA VAL A 368 25.83 -14.98 -15.29
C VAL A 368 25.05 -15.66 -16.43
N GLY A 369 25.72 -16.05 -17.50
CA GLY A 369 25.10 -16.57 -18.73
C GLY A 369 25.00 -18.10 -18.82
N TYR A 370 23.99 -18.63 -19.57
CA TYR A 370 23.77 -20.05 -19.87
C TYR A 370 24.07 -20.42 -21.33
N THR A 371 24.38 -21.71 -21.57
CA THR A 371 24.81 -22.22 -22.88
C THR A 371 23.71 -22.82 -23.76
N SER A 372 22.43 -22.74 -23.37
CA SER A 372 21.26 -23.03 -24.22
C SER A 372 20.29 -21.87 -24.12
N VAL A 373 19.75 -21.40 -25.26
CA VAL A 373 18.81 -20.27 -25.32
C VAL A 373 17.40 -20.77 -24.98
N PRO A 374 16.93 -20.68 -23.72
CA PRO A 374 15.52 -20.89 -23.41
C PRO A 374 14.72 -19.74 -24.06
N ILE A 375 13.49 -20.03 -24.44
CA ILE A 375 12.56 -18.97 -24.84
C ILE A 375 12.26 -18.14 -23.58
N ILE A 376 12.81 -16.92 -23.57
CA ILE A 376 12.64 -15.98 -22.46
C ILE A 376 11.31 -15.25 -22.70
N PRO A 377 10.34 -15.31 -21.78
CA PRO A 377 9.09 -14.60 -21.93
C PRO A 377 9.32 -13.08 -21.89
N GLU A 378 8.65 -12.36 -22.78
CA GLU A 378 8.54 -10.91 -22.74
C GLU A 378 7.30 -10.52 -21.95
N PHE A 379 7.47 -9.67 -20.93
CA PHE A 379 6.40 -9.04 -20.17
C PHE A 379 6.42 -7.53 -20.46
N ARG A 380 5.57 -7.10 -21.40
CA ARG A 380 5.59 -5.73 -21.91
C ARG A 380 4.29 -5.00 -21.59
N VAL A 381 4.33 -4.10 -20.62
CA VAL A 381 3.19 -3.26 -20.22
C VAL A 381 3.11 -2.04 -21.15
N ASN A 382 2.58 -2.25 -22.35
CA ASN A 382 2.37 -1.22 -23.37
C ASN A 382 0.88 -0.97 -23.67
N LYS A 383 0.01 -1.48 -22.83
CA LYS A 383 -1.44 -1.34 -22.83
C LYS A 383 -1.97 -1.57 -21.41
N PRO A 384 -3.24 -1.18 -21.10
CA PRO A 384 -3.92 -1.53 -19.85
C PRO A 384 -4.07 -3.04 -19.66
#